data_d718c7d68112f3cdfff14eb2ffb38da6
#
_entry.id   d718c7d68112f3cdfff14eb2ffb38da6
#
_cell.length_a   1.000
_cell.length_b   1.000
_cell.length_c   1.000
_cell.angle_alpha   90.00
_cell.angle_beta   90.00
_cell.angle_gamma   90.00
#
_symmetry.space_group_name_H-M   'P 1'
#
loop_
_entity.id
_entity.type
_entity.pdbx_description
1 polymer ?
#
loop_
_entity_poly.entity_id
_entity_poly.type
_entity_poly.pdbx_seq_one_letter_code
_entity_poly.pdbx_strand_id
1 'polypeptide(L)'
;MAEQLYATLKTNHGDIEVRLLPNHAPITVKNFVELAKGEREWTNPATGEKSTAKLYDGTVFHRVISGFMIQGGDPLGNGTGGPGYQFQDEFHPDLSFDKPYLLAMANAGPGTNGSQFFITVSPTTWLNRKHTIFGEVTDAASQKVRSSTPSPPPRPTPAPTDPSTTSSSSRSSSRPAKARHRPTRAGPTPPQGTKRPARP
;
A
#
# COMPACT_ATOMS: atom_id res chain seq x y z
N MET A 1 -15.91 7.43 -31.80
CA MET A 1 -16.09 6.60 -30.59
C MET A 1 -14.71 6.42 -30.01
N ALA A 2 -14.50 6.76 -28.73
CA ALA A 2 -13.20 6.53 -28.10
C ALA A 2 -12.97 5.01 -27.99
N GLU A 3 -11.84 4.55 -28.48
CA GLU A 3 -11.44 3.14 -28.40
C GLU A 3 -11.27 2.76 -26.92
N GLN A 4 -12.00 1.73 -26.49
CA GLN A 4 -11.88 1.22 -25.12
C GLN A 4 -10.63 0.35 -25.02
N LEU A 5 -9.73 0.70 -24.11
CA LEU A 5 -8.48 -0.01 -23.90
C LEU A 5 -8.61 -0.97 -22.71
N TYR A 6 -8.23 -2.24 -22.92
CA TYR A 6 -8.24 -3.27 -21.90
C TYR A 6 -6.84 -3.84 -21.69
N ALA A 7 -6.56 -4.26 -20.46
CA ALA A 7 -5.38 -5.03 -20.10
C ALA A 7 -5.80 -6.29 -19.35
N THR A 8 -5.14 -7.41 -19.62
CA THR A 8 -5.36 -8.66 -18.90
C THR A 8 -4.14 -8.99 -18.05
N LEU A 9 -4.32 -8.96 -16.73
CA LEU A 9 -3.31 -9.41 -15.76
C LEU A 9 -3.45 -10.93 -15.61
N LYS A 10 -2.53 -11.68 -16.22
CA LYS A 10 -2.50 -13.15 -16.11
C LYS A 10 -1.86 -13.56 -14.81
N THR A 11 -2.61 -14.18 -13.91
CA THR A 11 -2.13 -14.59 -12.60
C THR A 11 -2.27 -16.11 -12.39
N ASN A 12 -1.56 -16.64 -11.42
CA ASN A 12 -1.68 -18.05 -11.01
C ASN A 12 -3.06 -18.38 -10.38
N HIS A 13 -3.87 -17.35 -10.05
CA HIS A 13 -5.25 -17.50 -9.57
C HIS A 13 -6.29 -17.20 -10.67
N GLY A 14 -5.86 -17.00 -11.91
CA GLY A 14 -6.68 -16.70 -13.07
C GLY A 14 -6.45 -15.28 -13.60
N ASP A 15 -7.09 -14.97 -14.70
CA ASP A 15 -6.94 -13.70 -15.40
C ASP A 15 -7.82 -12.63 -14.77
N ILE A 16 -7.28 -11.42 -14.63
CA ILE A 16 -7.99 -10.23 -14.18
C ILE A 16 -8.00 -9.26 -15.36
N GLU A 17 -9.17 -9.07 -15.96
CA GLU A 17 -9.32 -8.09 -17.02
C GLU A 17 -9.67 -6.73 -16.44
N VAL A 18 -8.95 -5.71 -16.86
CA VAL A 18 -9.14 -4.33 -16.44
C VAL A 18 -9.39 -3.43 -17.65
N ARG A 19 -10.41 -2.60 -17.56
CA ARG A 19 -10.65 -1.52 -18.50
C ARG A 19 -9.81 -0.33 -18.08
N LEU A 20 -8.95 0.17 -18.95
CA LEU A 20 -8.13 1.34 -18.71
C LEU A 20 -8.86 2.63 -19.06
N LEU A 21 -8.49 3.73 -18.42
CA LEU A 21 -9.18 5.02 -18.52
C LEU A 21 -8.24 6.11 -19.09
N PRO A 22 -7.84 6.01 -20.37
CA PRO A 22 -6.86 6.92 -20.98
C PRO A 22 -7.33 8.38 -21.05
N ASN A 23 -8.64 8.61 -21.07
CA ASN A 23 -9.20 9.97 -21.09
C ASN A 23 -9.16 10.66 -19.71
N HIS A 24 -9.04 9.87 -18.62
CA HIS A 24 -9.04 10.37 -17.25
C HIS A 24 -7.63 10.45 -16.67
N ALA A 25 -6.74 9.54 -17.07
CA ALA A 25 -5.36 9.45 -16.61
C ALA A 25 -4.42 9.07 -17.77
N PRO A 26 -4.24 9.95 -18.77
CA PRO A 26 -3.52 9.63 -20.00
C PRO A 26 -2.04 9.30 -19.77
N ILE A 27 -1.36 10.02 -18.91
CA ILE A 27 0.07 9.79 -18.60
C ILE A 27 0.23 8.44 -17.88
N THR A 28 -0.63 8.17 -16.90
CA THR A 28 -0.61 6.95 -16.10
C THR A 28 -0.90 5.71 -16.96
N VAL A 29 -1.96 5.78 -17.78
CA VAL A 29 -2.31 4.68 -18.68
C VAL A 29 -1.19 4.44 -19.71
N LYS A 30 -0.63 5.49 -20.30
CA LYS A 30 0.50 5.37 -21.22
C LYS A 30 1.69 4.70 -20.55
N ASN A 31 2.08 5.16 -19.34
CA ASN A 31 3.17 4.57 -18.56
C ASN A 31 2.94 3.08 -18.31
N PHE A 32 1.75 2.71 -17.84
CA PHE A 32 1.40 1.32 -17.56
C PHE A 32 1.49 0.44 -18.81
N VAL A 33 0.91 0.89 -19.91
CA VAL A 33 0.89 0.14 -21.19
C VAL A 33 2.29 -0.03 -21.77
N GLU A 34 3.09 1.03 -21.79
CA GLU A 34 4.45 0.99 -22.32
C GLU A 34 5.37 0.08 -21.47
N LEU A 35 5.24 0.08 -20.15
CA LEU A 35 5.96 -0.84 -19.27
C LEU A 35 5.51 -2.29 -19.45
N ALA A 36 4.21 -2.52 -19.65
CA ALA A 36 3.64 -3.85 -19.88
C ALA A 36 4.09 -4.44 -21.22
N LYS A 37 4.27 -3.61 -22.25
CA LYS A 37 4.69 -4.04 -23.59
C LYS A 37 6.20 -4.09 -23.76
N GLY A 38 6.98 -3.48 -22.87
CA GLY A 38 8.42 -3.30 -23.04
C GLY A 38 8.76 -2.18 -24.05
N GLU A 39 7.88 -1.21 -24.22
CA GLU A 39 8.05 -0.04 -25.10
C GLU A 39 8.69 1.15 -24.37
N ARG A 40 8.82 1.07 -23.05
CA ARG A 40 9.44 2.09 -22.20
C ARG A 40 10.69 1.55 -21.52
N GLU A 41 11.80 2.29 -21.64
CA GLU A 41 13.02 2.01 -20.88
C GLU A 41 12.76 2.28 -19.38
N TRP A 42 13.22 1.37 -18.56
CA TRP A 42 13.19 1.48 -17.10
C TRP A 42 14.51 0.97 -16.51
N THR A 43 14.84 1.40 -15.31
CA THR A 43 16.03 0.95 -14.61
C THR A 43 15.69 -0.19 -13.67
N ASN A 44 16.33 -1.34 -13.85
CA ASN A 44 16.13 -2.49 -12.97
C ASN A 44 16.72 -2.18 -11.58
N PRO A 45 15.89 -2.12 -10.52
CA PRO A 45 16.38 -1.75 -9.20
C PRO A 45 17.29 -2.80 -8.55
N ALA A 46 17.32 -4.04 -9.05
CA ALA A 46 18.22 -5.08 -8.56
C ALA A 46 19.62 -4.96 -9.13
N THR A 47 19.76 -4.53 -10.38
CA THR A 47 21.06 -4.46 -11.09
C THR A 47 21.54 -3.04 -11.34
N GLY A 48 20.64 -2.05 -11.30
CA GLY A 48 20.90 -0.67 -11.68
C GLY A 48 21.01 -0.46 -13.21
N GLU A 49 20.76 -1.50 -14.00
CA GLU A 49 20.87 -1.45 -15.46
C GLU A 49 19.57 -1.02 -16.11
N LYS A 50 19.68 -0.39 -17.27
CA LYS A 50 18.55 -0.04 -18.09
C LYS A 50 18.03 -1.26 -18.84
N SER A 51 16.70 -1.37 -18.92
CA SER A 51 16.00 -2.49 -19.54
C SER A 51 14.80 -1.99 -20.35
N THR A 52 14.51 -2.66 -21.44
CA THR A 52 13.26 -2.55 -22.20
C THR A 52 12.43 -3.83 -22.11
N ALA A 53 12.76 -4.73 -21.19
CA ALA A 53 11.94 -5.89 -20.93
C ALA A 53 10.56 -5.47 -20.40
N LYS A 54 9.56 -6.34 -20.56
CA LYS A 54 8.22 -6.14 -20.01
C LYS A 54 8.31 -6.15 -18.49
N LEU A 55 8.13 -4.99 -17.85
CA LEU A 55 8.38 -4.83 -16.42
C LEU A 55 7.49 -5.72 -15.55
N TYR A 56 6.23 -5.91 -15.96
CA TYR A 56 5.24 -6.64 -15.15
C TYR A 56 5.33 -8.15 -15.24
N ASP A 57 6.04 -8.70 -16.25
CA ASP A 57 6.19 -10.14 -16.42
C ASP A 57 6.99 -10.72 -15.23
N GLY A 58 6.39 -11.71 -14.56
CA GLY A 58 6.98 -12.36 -13.37
C GLY A 58 6.89 -11.57 -12.07
N THR A 59 6.28 -10.38 -12.06
CA THR A 59 6.04 -9.63 -10.82
C THR A 59 4.91 -10.29 -10.01
N VAL A 60 4.90 -10.02 -8.70
CA VAL A 60 3.95 -10.61 -7.76
C VAL A 60 3.07 -9.55 -7.10
N PHE A 61 1.92 -9.96 -6.61
CA PHE A 61 1.16 -9.16 -5.65
C PHE A 61 1.81 -9.34 -4.27
N HIS A 62 2.76 -8.47 -3.94
CA HIS A 62 3.57 -8.57 -2.73
C HIS A 62 2.85 -8.10 -1.47
N ARG A 63 1.73 -7.41 -1.62
CA ARG A 63 0.92 -6.92 -0.48
C ARG A 63 -0.55 -7.18 -0.75
N VAL A 64 -1.15 -8.01 0.09
CA VAL A 64 -2.58 -8.38 0.01
C VAL A 64 -3.20 -8.08 1.37
N ILE A 65 -4.18 -7.18 1.38
CA ILE A 65 -4.92 -6.82 2.60
C ILE A 65 -6.39 -7.15 2.37
N SER A 66 -6.89 -8.13 3.13
CA SER A 66 -8.28 -8.56 3.06
C SER A 66 -9.25 -7.41 3.32
N GLY A 67 -10.29 -7.30 2.49
CA GLY A 67 -11.28 -6.24 2.60
C GLY A 67 -10.79 -4.85 2.20
N PHE A 68 -9.55 -4.73 1.72
CA PHE A 68 -8.99 -3.44 1.30
C PHE A 68 -8.48 -3.48 -0.16
N MET A 69 -7.33 -4.09 -0.41
CA MET A 69 -6.70 -4.08 -1.73
C MET A 69 -5.65 -5.17 -1.92
N ILE A 70 -5.29 -5.42 -3.18
CA ILE A 70 -4.10 -6.17 -3.58
C ILE A 70 -3.14 -5.23 -4.32
N GLN A 71 -1.85 -5.25 -4.00
CA GLN A 71 -0.82 -4.38 -4.56
C GLN A 71 0.29 -5.18 -5.21
N GLY A 72 0.70 -4.76 -6.40
CA GLY A 72 1.75 -5.38 -7.20
C GLY A 72 2.47 -4.38 -8.08
N GLY A 73 3.16 -4.87 -9.12
CA GLY A 73 3.87 -4.02 -10.10
C GLY A 73 5.23 -3.55 -9.63
N ASP A 74 5.79 -4.20 -8.60
CA ASP A 74 7.15 -3.98 -8.14
C ASP A 74 8.10 -5.03 -8.75
N PRO A 75 9.11 -4.64 -9.54
CA PRO A 75 10.08 -5.59 -10.09
C PRO A 75 10.93 -6.31 -9.03
N LEU A 76 11.05 -5.77 -7.80
CA LEU A 76 11.69 -6.46 -6.67
C LEU A 76 10.73 -7.36 -5.91
N GLY A 77 9.42 -7.18 -6.04
CA GLY A 77 8.40 -7.97 -5.37
C GLY A 77 8.33 -7.80 -3.84
N ASN A 78 8.86 -6.71 -3.30
CA ASN A 78 8.88 -6.44 -1.85
C ASN A 78 8.30 -5.07 -1.45
N GLY A 79 7.86 -4.27 -2.42
CA GLY A 79 7.25 -2.96 -2.22
C GLY A 79 8.22 -1.78 -2.29
N THR A 80 9.52 -2.02 -2.47
CA THR A 80 10.54 -0.96 -2.48
C THR A 80 11.07 -0.63 -3.87
N GLY A 81 10.76 -1.44 -4.88
CA GLY A 81 11.20 -1.27 -6.24
C GLY A 81 10.27 -0.39 -7.07
N GLY A 82 10.76 -0.07 -8.26
CA GLY A 82 10.04 0.72 -9.24
C GLY A 82 10.82 0.82 -10.55
N PRO A 83 10.38 1.67 -11.50
CA PRO A 83 10.96 1.76 -12.83
C PRO A 83 12.20 2.66 -12.89
N GLY A 84 12.65 3.23 -11.77
CA GLY A 84 13.79 4.14 -11.71
C GLY A 84 13.46 5.60 -12.04
N TYR A 85 12.18 5.94 -12.18
CA TYR A 85 11.67 7.29 -12.35
C TYR A 85 10.33 7.45 -11.61
N GLN A 86 9.89 8.70 -11.48
CA GLN A 86 8.60 9.06 -10.89
C GLN A 86 7.86 10.03 -11.81
N PHE A 87 6.53 10.06 -11.70
CA PHE A 87 5.68 10.99 -12.44
C PHE A 87 4.49 11.47 -11.60
N GLN A 88 3.86 12.53 -12.07
CA GLN A 88 2.80 13.27 -11.39
C GLN A 88 1.51 12.48 -11.25
N ASP A 89 0.70 12.85 -10.26
CA ASP A 89 -0.65 12.35 -10.09
C ASP A 89 -1.60 12.96 -11.13
N GLU A 90 -2.62 12.18 -11.52
CA GLU A 90 -3.71 12.60 -12.39
C GLU A 90 -5.04 12.35 -11.67
N PHE A 91 -5.56 13.37 -10.99
CA PHE A 91 -6.83 13.27 -10.29
C PHE A 91 -7.98 13.83 -11.13
N HIS A 92 -8.83 12.94 -11.63
CA HIS A 92 -10.00 13.34 -12.42
C HIS A 92 -11.21 13.52 -11.49
N PRO A 93 -12.01 14.60 -11.64
CA PRO A 93 -13.13 14.89 -10.75
C PRO A 93 -14.24 13.84 -10.78
N ASP A 94 -14.40 13.15 -11.91
CA ASP A 94 -15.43 12.10 -12.09
C ASP A 94 -15.01 10.74 -11.51
N LEU A 95 -13.77 10.62 -11.03
CA LEU A 95 -13.27 9.37 -10.46
C LEU A 95 -13.10 9.48 -8.95
N SER A 96 -13.73 8.58 -8.24
CA SER A 96 -13.62 8.44 -6.78
C SER A 96 -13.57 6.98 -6.36
N PHE A 97 -12.97 6.73 -5.17
CA PHE A 97 -12.89 5.40 -4.58
C PHE A 97 -14.18 5.02 -3.84
N ASP A 98 -15.33 5.26 -4.44
CA ASP A 98 -16.68 5.00 -3.88
C ASP A 98 -17.19 3.60 -4.17
N LYS A 99 -16.51 2.84 -5.01
CA LYS A 99 -16.82 1.45 -5.37
C LYS A 99 -15.58 0.56 -5.30
N PRO A 100 -15.73 -0.77 -5.20
CA PRO A 100 -14.62 -1.71 -5.28
C PRO A 100 -14.10 -1.87 -6.72
N TYR A 101 -12.98 -2.59 -6.84
CA TYR A 101 -12.37 -3.05 -8.09
C TYR A 101 -11.81 -1.93 -8.97
N LEU A 102 -11.37 -0.85 -8.36
CA LEU A 102 -10.64 0.21 -9.03
C LEU A 102 -9.15 -0.09 -9.07
N LEU A 103 -8.55 0.15 -10.23
CA LEU A 103 -7.11 0.06 -10.46
C LEU A 103 -6.50 1.45 -10.28
N ALA A 104 -5.55 1.58 -9.38
CA ALA A 104 -4.92 2.85 -9.05
C ALA A 104 -3.42 2.72 -8.78
N MET A 105 -2.69 3.83 -8.94
CA MET A 105 -1.25 3.87 -8.68
C MET A 105 -0.93 3.88 -7.19
N ALA A 106 -0.03 3.00 -6.78
CA ALA A 106 0.63 3.13 -5.49
C ALA A 106 1.71 4.22 -5.56
N ASN A 107 1.85 4.99 -4.49
CA ASN A 107 2.86 6.04 -4.38
C ASN A 107 3.35 6.20 -2.94
N ALA A 108 4.43 6.97 -2.76
CA ALA A 108 5.02 7.34 -1.47
C ALA A 108 4.76 8.81 -1.11
N GLY A 109 3.71 9.41 -1.66
CA GLY A 109 3.34 10.79 -1.53
C GLY A 109 3.05 11.43 -2.89
N PRO A 110 2.70 12.73 -2.93
CA PRO A 110 2.34 13.41 -4.17
C PRO A 110 3.44 13.35 -5.23
N GLY A 111 3.05 13.00 -6.46
CA GLY A 111 3.97 13.01 -7.62
C GLY A 111 5.03 11.91 -7.61
N THR A 112 4.83 10.82 -6.87
CA THR A 112 5.81 9.73 -6.76
C THR A 112 5.33 8.43 -7.41
N ASN A 113 4.46 8.52 -8.43
CA ASN A 113 4.00 7.36 -9.17
C ASN A 113 5.15 6.72 -9.96
N GLY A 114 5.19 5.41 -10.02
CA GLY A 114 6.20 4.64 -10.75
C GLY A 114 5.59 3.49 -11.53
N SER A 115 5.84 2.24 -11.11
CA SER A 115 5.23 1.04 -11.70
C SER A 115 4.25 0.33 -10.80
N GLN A 116 4.32 0.54 -9.47
CA GLN A 116 3.45 -0.15 -8.53
C GLN A 116 2.01 0.33 -8.63
N PHE A 117 1.09 -0.60 -8.59
CA PHE A 117 -0.35 -0.35 -8.63
C PHE A 117 -1.07 -1.21 -7.61
N PHE A 118 -2.32 -0.87 -7.32
CA PHE A 118 -3.20 -1.70 -6.50
C PHE A 118 -4.60 -1.79 -7.10
N ILE A 119 -5.32 -2.84 -6.73
CA ILE A 119 -6.72 -3.05 -7.07
C ILE A 119 -7.50 -3.09 -5.75
N THR A 120 -8.49 -2.21 -5.59
CA THR A 120 -9.34 -2.19 -4.41
C THR A 120 -10.36 -3.33 -4.44
N VAL A 121 -10.72 -3.88 -3.28
CA VAL A 121 -11.77 -4.90 -3.14
C VAL A 121 -12.98 -4.39 -2.35
N SER A 122 -12.93 -3.16 -1.89
CA SER A 122 -14.00 -2.43 -1.22
C SER A 122 -13.92 -0.94 -1.55
N PRO A 123 -14.97 -0.13 -1.28
CA PRO A 123 -14.87 1.32 -1.33
C PRO A 123 -13.80 1.84 -0.36
N THR A 124 -12.95 2.78 -0.81
CA THR A 124 -11.80 3.30 -0.06
C THR A 124 -11.69 4.83 -0.20
N THR A 125 -12.76 5.53 0.13
CA THR A 125 -12.92 6.97 -0.12
C THR A 125 -11.83 7.85 0.51
N TRP A 126 -11.12 7.36 1.54
CA TRP A 126 -9.96 8.04 2.15
C TRP A 126 -8.73 8.14 1.24
N LEU A 127 -8.73 7.42 0.10
CA LEU A 127 -7.69 7.47 -0.93
C LEU A 127 -7.96 8.52 -2.02
N ASN A 128 -9.15 9.15 -2.02
CA ASN A 128 -9.51 10.18 -2.98
C ASN A 128 -8.47 11.30 -3.00
N ARG A 129 -8.06 11.72 -4.20
CA ARG A 129 -7.04 12.75 -4.45
C ARG A 129 -5.68 12.48 -3.78
N LYS A 130 -5.37 11.20 -3.52
CA LYS A 130 -4.06 10.75 -3.05
C LYS A 130 -3.44 9.73 -3.99
N HIS A 131 -4.28 9.01 -4.73
CA HIS A 131 -3.85 7.99 -5.69
C HIS A 131 -4.59 8.17 -7.00
N THR A 132 -3.87 8.06 -8.11
CA THR A 132 -4.44 8.17 -9.45
C THR A 132 -5.21 6.91 -9.81
N ILE A 133 -6.52 7.04 -10.03
CA ILE A 133 -7.34 5.96 -10.59
C ILE A 133 -7.14 5.98 -12.11
N PHE A 134 -6.74 4.85 -12.69
CA PHE A 134 -6.49 4.75 -14.13
C PHE A 134 -7.15 3.56 -14.81
N GLY A 135 -7.93 2.78 -14.06
CA GLY A 135 -8.67 1.64 -14.59
C GLY A 135 -9.70 1.08 -13.62
N GLU A 136 -10.48 0.14 -14.10
CA GLU A 136 -11.42 -0.64 -13.30
C GLU A 136 -11.47 -2.08 -13.79
N VAL A 137 -11.64 -3.02 -12.87
CA VAL A 137 -11.78 -4.46 -13.18
C VAL A 137 -13.14 -4.70 -13.81
N THR A 138 -13.20 -5.47 -14.88
CA THR A 138 -14.47 -5.86 -15.51
C THR A 138 -15.25 -6.82 -14.61
N ASP A 139 -16.58 -6.85 -14.71
CA ASP A 139 -17.46 -7.66 -13.85
C ASP A 139 -17.07 -9.15 -13.83
N ALA A 140 -16.69 -9.70 -15.01
CA ALA A 140 -16.29 -11.10 -15.11
C ALA A 140 -15.02 -11.44 -14.30
N ALA A 141 -14.11 -10.47 -14.12
CA ALA A 141 -12.85 -10.65 -13.39
C ALA A 141 -12.98 -10.29 -11.91
N SER A 142 -13.99 -9.50 -11.51
CA SER A 142 -14.20 -9.04 -10.13
C SER A 142 -14.27 -10.18 -9.11
N GLN A 143 -14.87 -11.32 -9.49
CA GLN A 143 -14.96 -12.49 -8.61
C GLN A 143 -13.58 -13.11 -8.33
N LYS A 144 -12.65 -13.07 -9.29
CA LYS A 144 -11.28 -13.59 -9.15
C LYS A 144 -10.45 -12.73 -8.21
N VAL A 145 -10.62 -11.40 -8.27
CA VAL A 145 -9.96 -10.47 -7.32
C VAL A 145 -10.42 -10.74 -5.90
N ARG A 146 -11.72 -11.01 -5.68
CA ARG A 146 -12.25 -11.38 -4.37
C ARG A 146 -11.66 -12.69 -3.84
N SER A 147 -11.50 -13.68 -4.69
CA SER A 147 -10.94 -14.98 -4.28
C SER A 147 -9.44 -14.93 -3.97
N SER A 148 -8.72 -13.95 -4.51
CA SER A 148 -7.30 -13.73 -4.25
C SER A 148 -7.01 -13.01 -2.93
N THR A 149 -8.03 -12.40 -2.30
CA THR A 149 -7.88 -11.78 -0.98
C THR A 149 -8.17 -12.81 0.12
N PRO A 150 -7.27 -13.02 1.09
CA PRO A 150 -7.52 -13.90 2.23
C PRO A 150 -8.79 -13.45 2.97
N SER A 151 -9.64 -14.41 3.36
CA SER A 151 -10.77 -14.10 4.24
C SER A 151 -10.26 -13.52 5.56
N PRO A 152 -10.91 -12.47 6.12
CA PRO A 152 -10.53 -11.97 7.43
C PRO A 152 -10.64 -13.10 8.45
N PRO A 153 -9.73 -13.19 9.43
CA PRO A 153 -9.86 -14.16 10.51
C PRO A 153 -11.22 -13.96 11.20
N PRO A 154 -11.90 -15.03 11.62
CA PRO A 154 -13.15 -14.91 12.36
C PRO A 154 -12.94 -14.00 13.56
N ARG A 155 -13.85 -13.05 13.78
CA ARG A 155 -13.82 -12.22 14.98
C ARG A 155 -13.77 -13.13 16.19
N PRO A 156 -12.89 -12.87 17.18
CA PRO A 156 -12.94 -13.59 18.43
C PRO A 156 -14.35 -13.39 19.00
N THR A 157 -15.08 -14.49 19.18
CA THR A 157 -16.34 -14.48 19.89
C THR A 157 -16.07 -13.98 21.30
N PRO A 158 -16.82 -12.98 21.81
CA PRO A 158 -16.70 -12.60 23.20
C PRO A 158 -16.96 -13.84 24.05
N ALA A 159 -16.05 -14.12 24.99
CA ALA A 159 -16.24 -15.21 25.92
C ALA A 159 -17.60 -15.03 26.63
N PRO A 160 -18.39 -16.12 26.86
CA PRO A 160 -19.60 -16.01 27.62
C PRO A 160 -19.27 -15.44 29.00
N THR A 161 -19.84 -14.31 29.35
CA THR A 161 -19.83 -13.78 30.69
C THR A 161 -20.71 -14.68 31.52
N ASP A 162 -20.10 -15.52 32.36
CA ASP A 162 -20.80 -16.26 33.40
C ASP A 162 -21.44 -15.28 34.38
N PRO A 163 -22.75 -15.31 34.58
CA PRO A 163 -23.40 -14.53 35.60
C PRO A 163 -23.52 -15.35 36.87
N SER A 164 -22.45 -15.61 37.58
CA SER A 164 -22.55 -16.10 38.95
C SER A 164 -21.23 -16.01 39.70
N THR A 165 -21.07 -14.93 40.44
CA THR A 165 -20.49 -14.97 41.79
C THR A 165 -20.99 -13.78 42.55
N THR A 166 -22.09 -14.04 43.23
CA THR A 166 -22.61 -13.22 44.32
C THR A 166 -21.74 -13.40 45.54
N SER A 167 -21.34 -12.25 46.10
CA SER A 167 -21.09 -11.94 47.50
C SER A 167 -20.38 -12.95 48.44
N SER A 168 -19.34 -12.52 49.06
CA SER A 168 -19.41 -12.34 50.53
C SER A 168 -18.23 -11.54 51.07
N SER A 169 -18.59 -10.60 51.86
CA SER A 169 -17.80 -9.73 52.72
C SER A 169 -16.89 -10.47 53.66
N SER A 170 -15.68 -9.93 53.91
CA SER A 170 -15.23 -9.76 55.31
C SER A 170 -14.01 -8.84 55.40
N ARG A 171 -14.13 -7.91 56.31
CA ARG A 171 -13.23 -6.90 56.83
C ARG A 171 -11.94 -7.49 57.36
N SER A 172 -10.85 -6.72 57.27
CA SER A 172 -9.98 -6.34 58.38
C SER A 172 -8.69 -5.73 57.85
N SER A 173 -8.53 -4.45 58.00
CA SER A 173 -7.70 -3.68 58.94
C SER A 173 -6.22 -4.05 58.94
N SER A 174 -5.39 -3.11 58.50
CA SER A 174 -4.42 -2.36 59.30
C SER A 174 -3.22 -1.85 58.49
N ARG A 175 -2.98 -0.58 58.66
CA ARG A 175 -1.83 0.28 58.31
C ARG A 175 -0.55 -0.15 59.07
N PRO A 176 0.61 0.60 58.99
CA PRO A 176 1.27 1.29 57.88
C PRO A 176 2.81 1.15 57.88
N ALA A 177 3.43 1.94 56.99
CA ALA A 177 4.80 2.51 57.09
C ALA A 177 5.98 1.65 56.59
N LYS A 178 6.80 2.17 55.70
CA LYS A 178 7.82 3.21 55.88
C LYS A 178 8.55 3.51 54.57
N ALA A 179 8.78 4.76 54.35
CA ALA A 179 9.65 5.33 53.30
C ALA A 179 11.12 4.93 53.51
N ARG A 180 11.86 4.78 52.40
CA ARG A 180 13.31 5.05 52.33
C ARG A 180 13.70 5.51 50.93
N HIS A 181 14.00 6.73 50.82
CA HIS A 181 15.16 7.46 50.30
C HIS A 181 15.89 6.93 49.04
N ARG A 182 15.94 7.86 48.10
CA ARG A 182 16.85 8.12 46.99
C ARG A 182 18.33 7.77 47.25
N PRO A 183 19.16 7.57 46.21
CA PRO A 183 19.77 8.75 45.61
C PRO A 183 19.85 8.75 44.06
N THR A 184 19.83 9.95 43.54
CA THR A 184 20.23 10.49 42.24
C THR A 184 21.61 10.03 41.80
N ARG A 185 21.74 9.71 40.48
CA ARG A 185 23.02 9.75 39.80
C ARG A 185 22.91 10.45 38.44
N ALA A 186 23.77 11.42 38.32
CA ALA A 186 23.93 12.37 37.24
C ALA A 186 24.24 11.73 35.90
N GLY A 187 23.74 12.35 34.80
CA GLY A 187 24.11 12.06 33.42
C GLY A 187 25.42 12.75 33.05
N PRO A 188 26.12 12.24 32.03
CA PRO A 188 27.26 12.93 31.46
C PRO A 188 26.84 13.90 30.32
N THR A 189 27.49 15.06 30.40
CA THR A 189 27.50 16.21 29.51
C THR A 189 28.06 15.87 28.10
N PRO A 190 27.54 16.47 27.00
CA PRO A 190 28.14 16.33 25.68
C PRO A 190 29.36 17.23 25.50
N PRO A 191 30.37 16.84 24.70
CA PRO A 191 31.53 17.65 24.41
C PRO A 191 31.25 18.76 23.39
N GLN A 192 31.79 19.91 23.70
CA GLN A 192 31.78 21.16 22.95
C GLN A 192 32.80 21.14 21.80
N GLY A 193 32.47 21.87 20.78
CA GLY A 193 33.03 22.11 19.50
C GLY A 193 34.54 22.33 19.36
N THR A 194 35.01 22.05 18.16
CA THR A 194 36.24 22.62 17.64
C THR A 194 36.00 23.36 16.33
N LYS A 195 36.55 24.55 16.31
CA LYS A 195 36.52 25.61 15.30
C LYS A 195 37.12 25.21 13.96
N ARG A 196 36.54 25.72 12.90
CA ARG A 196 37.12 25.88 11.56
C ARG A 196 38.47 26.68 11.61
N PRO A 197 39.31 26.49 10.65
CA PRO A 197 39.99 27.62 10.00
C PRO A 197 39.60 27.78 8.52
N ALA A 198 39.61 29.04 8.10
CA ALA A 198 39.34 29.49 6.74
C ALA A 198 40.64 29.51 5.90
N ARG A 199 40.42 29.24 4.64
CA ARG A 199 41.05 29.75 3.40
C ARG A 199 42.56 30.03 3.35
N PRO A 200 43.16 30.00 2.18
CA PRO A 200 42.86 30.84 1.03
C PRO A 200 42.35 30.12 -0.21
#